data_fcb3fd4908156f785343705bf9e87b2e
#
_entry.id   fcb3fd4908156f785343705bf9e87b2e
#
_cell.length_a   1.000
_cell.length_b   1.000
_cell.length_c   1.000
_cell.angle_alpha   90.00
_cell.angle_beta   90.00
_cell.angle_gamma   90.00
#
_symmetry.space_group_name_H-M   'P 1'
#
loop_
_entity.id
_entity.type
_entity.pdbx_description
1 polymer ?
#
loop_
_entity_poly.entity_id
_entity_poly.type
_entity_poly.pdbx_seq_one_letter_code
_entity_poly.pdbx_strand_id
1 'polypeptide(L)'
;MRGLRFAAALLLAGMAALPAAAMELQMPGEATLTRQIVTGPDSYPLPTGAFSDGTLPTRTVEGAVVRQAWRIDGDGMTTLQILRPLRDQLDEMGFSVVFECQDAGCGGFDFRFGVQVISAPEMFVDLFDFRFLSARRGTGEQAEYVTLLVSRSGNTGYVQLVHVGPETAEPLPVAPAGVAPAPDATETAVARALEETGHVILSDLDFGTGATALGDGPFESLEALANYLRNNPDRRVALVGHTDSVGRLEANTELSQRRAA
;
A
#
# COMPACT_ATOMS: atom_id res chain seq x y z
N MET A 1 56.67 12.10 49.73
CA MET A 1 55.44 11.38 49.60
C MET A 1 54.70 11.93 48.35
N ARG A 2 54.79 11.24 47.20
CA ARG A 2 54.23 11.67 45.92
C ARG A 2 52.91 10.90 45.68
N GLY A 3 51.80 11.61 45.71
CA GLY A 3 50.46 11.04 45.42
C GLY A 3 50.23 10.89 43.93
N LEU A 4 49.99 9.67 43.50
CA LEU A 4 49.68 9.28 42.15
C LEU A 4 48.17 9.46 41.92
N ARG A 5 47.76 10.39 41.05
CA ARG A 5 46.36 10.60 40.68
C ARG A 5 46.04 9.73 39.43
N PHE A 6 45.25 8.71 39.59
CA PHE A 6 44.69 7.94 38.51
C PHE A 6 43.49 8.71 37.91
N ALA A 7 43.59 9.12 36.67
CA ALA A 7 42.48 9.64 35.89
C ALA A 7 41.80 8.44 35.19
N ALA A 8 40.55 8.15 35.59
CA ALA A 8 39.71 7.17 34.92
C ALA A 8 39.07 7.84 33.71
N ALA A 9 39.46 7.43 32.51
CA ALA A 9 38.78 7.84 31.26
C ALA A 9 37.54 6.96 31.05
N LEU A 10 36.33 7.57 31.13
CA LEU A 10 35.07 6.95 30.79
C LEU A 10 34.94 6.98 29.26
N LEU A 11 35.04 5.81 28.62
CA LEU A 11 34.72 5.61 27.21
C LEU A 11 33.17 5.48 27.09
N LEU A 12 32.50 6.53 26.67
CA LEU A 12 31.09 6.46 26.21
C LEU A 12 31.08 5.78 24.83
N ALA A 13 30.72 4.50 24.79
CA ALA A 13 30.39 3.84 23.56
C ALA A 13 29.00 4.36 23.06
N GLY A 14 28.98 5.23 22.06
CA GLY A 14 27.79 5.67 21.38
C GLY A 14 27.20 4.49 20.58
N MET A 15 26.10 3.91 21.05
CA MET A 15 25.28 3.00 20.25
C MET A 15 24.61 3.83 19.15
N ALA A 16 25.11 3.70 17.92
CA ALA A 16 24.40 4.19 16.74
C ALA A 16 23.11 3.35 16.60
N ALA A 17 21.95 3.96 16.86
CA ALA A 17 20.67 3.36 16.52
C ALA A 17 20.60 3.31 14.99
N LEU A 18 20.61 2.10 14.42
CA LEU A 18 20.27 1.89 13.01
C LEU A 18 18.80 2.31 12.83
N PRO A 19 18.47 3.07 11.77
CA PRO A 19 17.08 3.35 11.47
C PRO A 19 16.36 2.01 11.25
N ALA A 20 15.29 1.77 12.01
CA ALA A 20 14.38 0.67 11.73
C ALA A 20 13.76 0.99 10.36
N ALA A 21 14.08 0.20 9.35
CA ALA A 21 13.37 0.27 8.08
C ALA A 21 11.88 0.05 8.37
N ALA A 22 11.03 1.00 7.98
CA ALA A 22 9.59 0.83 8.07
C ALA A 22 9.25 -0.40 7.22
N MET A 23 8.67 -1.43 7.84
CA MET A 23 8.25 -2.62 7.10
C MET A 23 7.04 -2.25 6.27
N GLU A 24 7.15 -2.47 4.96
CA GLU A 24 6.12 -2.20 3.97
C GLU A 24 5.46 -3.50 3.53
N LEU A 25 4.11 -3.52 3.47
CA LEU A 25 3.38 -4.69 3.02
C LEU A 25 3.49 -4.83 1.49
N GLN A 26 4.14 -5.89 1.04
CA GLN A 26 4.38 -6.15 -0.38
C GLN A 26 3.22 -6.95 -0.97
N MET A 27 2.50 -6.37 -1.94
CA MET A 27 1.47 -7.07 -2.70
C MET A 27 2.09 -8.13 -3.60
N PRO A 28 1.56 -9.37 -3.67
CA PRO A 28 2.10 -10.40 -4.55
C PRO A 28 1.84 -10.10 -6.02
N GLY A 29 2.75 -10.54 -6.88
CA GLY A 29 2.60 -10.41 -8.35
C GLY A 29 2.65 -8.98 -8.87
N GLU A 30 2.17 -8.78 -10.10
CA GLU A 30 2.06 -7.46 -10.71
C GLU A 30 0.81 -6.73 -10.19
N ALA A 31 0.95 -6.07 -9.05
CA ALA A 31 -0.14 -5.39 -8.37
C ALA A 31 -0.21 -3.91 -8.73
N THR A 32 -1.40 -3.42 -9.01
CA THR A 32 -1.69 -2.00 -9.28
C THR A 32 -2.71 -1.48 -8.26
N LEU A 33 -2.40 -0.37 -7.61
CA LEU A 33 -3.36 0.33 -6.74
C LEU A 33 -4.46 0.94 -7.62
N THR A 34 -5.71 0.47 -7.45
CA THR A 34 -6.86 0.93 -8.23
C THR A 34 -7.65 2.02 -7.52
N ARG A 35 -7.62 2.03 -6.19
CA ARG A 35 -8.29 3.05 -5.38
C ARG A 35 -7.64 3.17 -4.01
N GLN A 36 -7.51 4.42 -3.54
CA GLN A 36 -7.21 4.73 -2.15
C GLN A 36 -8.21 5.74 -1.61
N ILE A 37 -8.69 5.50 -0.40
CA ILE A 37 -9.58 6.39 0.34
C ILE A 37 -8.97 6.57 1.72
N VAL A 38 -8.63 7.81 2.04
CA VAL A 38 -8.14 8.19 3.37
C VAL A 38 -9.25 8.97 4.04
N THR A 39 -9.71 8.48 5.19
CA THR A 39 -10.67 9.19 6.03
C THR A 39 -9.95 9.60 7.30
N GLY A 40 -10.16 10.83 7.76
CA GLY A 40 -9.66 11.27 9.08
C GLY A 40 -10.17 10.36 10.19
N PRO A 41 -10.20 10.80 11.44
CA PRO A 41 -10.76 10.00 12.53
C PRO A 41 -12.15 9.52 12.16
N ASP A 42 -12.32 8.18 12.13
CA ASP A 42 -13.58 7.52 11.78
C ASP A 42 -13.70 6.21 12.54
N SER A 43 -14.89 5.63 12.53
CA SER A 43 -15.20 4.33 13.12
C SER A 43 -15.29 3.26 12.04
N TYR A 44 -14.63 2.13 12.26
CA TYR A 44 -14.68 0.98 11.36
C TYR A 44 -15.21 -0.26 12.09
N PRO A 45 -16.26 -0.92 11.56
CA PRO A 45 -16.77 -2.19 12.11
C PRO A 45 -15.84 -3.33 11.69
N LEU A 46 -14.84 -3.64 12.51
CA LEU A 46 -13.88 -4.72 12.28
C LEU A 46 -14.58 -6.09 12.44
N PRO A 47 -14.67 -6.92 11.40
CA PRO A 47 -15.22 -8.27 11.53
C PRO A 47 -14.36 -9.15 12.44
N THR A 48 -15.01 -9.85 13.39
CA THR A 48 -14.35 -10.72 14.38
C THR A 48 -14.83 -12.17 14.31
N GLY A 49 -15.73 -12.48 13.39
CA GLY A 49 -16.28 -13.82 13.20
C GLY A 49 -17.05 -13.93 11.89
N ALA A 50 -17.48 -15.14 11.54
CA ALA A 50 -18.32 -15.41 10.40
C ALA A 50 -19.73 -14.86 10.62
N PHE A 51 -20.42 -14.51 9.51
CA PHE A 51 -21.84 -14.20 9.58
C PHE A 51 -22.63 -15.47 9.93
N SER A 52 -23.40 -15.43 11.00
CA SER A 52 -24.27 -16.51 11.44
C SER A 52 -25.49 -15.95 12.15
N ASP A 53 -26.60 -16.67 12.13
CA ASP A 53 -27.82 -16.31 12.85
C ASP A 53 -28.31 -14.87 12.57
N GLY A 54 -28.16 -14.43 11.32
CA GLY A 54 -28.57 -13.08 10.90
C GLY A 54 -27.67 -11.95 11.36
N THR A 55 -26.47 -12.25 11.87
CA THR A 55 -25.56 -11.24 12.43
C THR A 55 -24.12 -11.45 11.98
N LEU A 56 -23.44 -10.36 11.63
CA LEU A 56 -21.99 -10.32 11.45
C LEU A 56 -21.34 -9.83 12.75
N PRO A 57 -20.58 -10.68 13.46
CA PRO A 57 -19.84 -10.24 14.63
C PRO A 57 -18.79 -9.19 14.27
N THR A 58 -18.90 -8.00 14.82
CA THR A 58 -17.96 -6.92 14.61
C THR A 58 -17.54 -6.27 15.93
N ARG A 59 -16.38 -5.65 15.90
CA ARG A 59 -15.89 -4.75 16.93
C ARG A 59 -15.69 -3.38 16.33
N THR A 60 -16.34 -2.36 16.85
CA THR A 60 -16.05 -0.98 16.43
C THR A 60 -14.65 -0.59 16.89
N VAL A 61 -13.83 -0.16 15.94
CA VAL A 61 -12.48 0.39 16.15
C VAL A 61 -12.44 1.80 15.59
N GLU A 62 -11.70 2.69 16.22
CA GLU A 62 -11.65 4.11 15.88
C GLU A 62 -10.21 4.52 15.58
N GLY A 63 -10.03 5.46 14.65
CA GLY A 63 -8.73 5.98 14.26
C GLY A 63 -8.72 6.55 12.84
N ALA A 64 -7.53 6.84 12.34
CA ALA A 64 -7.35 7.16 10.92
C ALA A 64 -7.61 5.90 10.09
N VAL A 65 -8.57 5.97 9.16
CA VAL A 65 -8.98 4.85 8.30
C VAL A 65 -8.46 5.04 6.90
N VAL A 66 -7.62 4.10 6.44
CA VAL A 66 -7.14 4.03 5.06
C VAL A 66 -7.68 2.77 4.41
N ARG A 67 -8.35 2.93 3.27
CA ARG A 67 -8.87 1.83 2.45
C ARG A 67 -8.17 1.84 1.12
N GLN A 68 -7.64 0.71 0.70
CA GLN A 68 -6.99 0.54 -0.60
C GLN A 68 -7.59 -0.66 -1.32
N ALA A 69 -7.77 -0.51 -2.63
CA ALA A 69 -8.09 -1.62 -3.52
C ALA A 69 -6.92 -1.80 -4.50
N TRP A 70 -6.50 -3.04 -4.66
CA TRP A 70 -5.40 -3.46 -5.51
C TRP A 70 -5.88 -4.51 -6.52
N ARG A 71 -5.41 -4.38 -7.75
CA ARG A 71 -5.60 -5.36 -8.81
C ARG A 71 -4.27 -6.04 -9.09
N ILE A 72 -4.29 -7.37 -9.21
CA ILE A 72 -3.13 -8.23 -9.48
C ILE A 72 -3.37 -8.88 -10.83
N ASP A 73 -2.56 -8.51 -11.81
CA ASP A 73 -2.71 -9.00 -13.18
C ASP A 73 -1.81 -10.22 -13.45
N GLY A 74 -2.22 -11.09 -14.34
CA GLY A 74 -1.37 -11.99 -15.13
C GLY A 74 -1.29 -13.43 -14.67
N ASP A 75 -1.13 -13.78 -13.40
CA ASP A 75 -0.63 -15.10 -13.01
C ASP A 75 -1.70 -16.14 -12.63
N GLY A 76 -2.99 -15.75 -12.66
CA GLY A 76 -4.08 -16.66 -12.26
C GLY A 76 -3.92 -17.23 -10.85
N MET A 77 -3.29 -16.47 -9.95
CA MET A 77 -3.10 -16.88 -8.56
C MET A 77 -4.42 -17.18 -7.88
N THR A 78 -4.45 -18.22 -7.06
CA THR A 78 -5.60 -18.51 -6.19
C THR A 78 -5.70 -17.48 -5.07
N THR A 79 -6.88 -17.32 -4.49
CA THR A 79 -7.10 -16.43 -3.34
C THR A 79 -6.19 -16.76 -2.15
N LEU A 80 -5.79 -18.04 -1.98
CA LEU A 80 -4.83 -18.44 -0.96
C LEU A 80 -3.38 -18.03 -1.31
N GLN A 81 -2.99 -18.14 -2.58
CA GLN A 81 -1.66 -17.70 -3.01
C GLN A 81 -1.47 -16.18 -2.88
N ILE A 82 -2.57 -15.44 -2.96
CA ILE A 82 -2.56 -13.99 -2.70
C ILE A 82 -2.56 -13.70 -1.20
N LEU A 83 -3.44 -14.34 -0.42
CA LEU A 83 -3.58 -14.01 1.01
C LEU A 83 -2.39 -14.46 1.87
N ARG A 84 -1.84 -15.67 1.60
CA ARG A 84 -0.79 -16.26 2.46
C ARG A 84 0.43 -15.34 2.63
N PRO A 85 1.08 -14.82 1.58
CA PRO A 85 2.25 -13.95 1.76
C PRO A 85 1.90 -12.64 2.47
N LEU A 86 0.69 -12.12 2.32
CA LEU A 86 0.24 -10.92 3.03
C LEU A 86 0.04 -11.20 4.52
N ARG A 87 -0.55 -12.34 4.87
CA ARG A 87 -0.72 -12.77 6.26
C ARG A 87 0.64 -13.00 6.93
N ASP A 88 1.57 -13.67 6.24
CA ASP A 88 2.90 -13.96 6.76
C ASP A 88 3.68 -12.65 7.03
N GLN A 89 3.60 -11.67 6.13
CA GLN A 89 4.15 -10.33 6.35
C GLN A 89 3.49 -9.58 7.51
N LEU A 90 2.16 -9.66 7.65
CA LEU A 90 1.47 -9.06 8.79
C LEU A 90 1.93 -9.66 10.13
N ASP A 91 2.17 -10.98 10.19
CA ASP A 91 2.73 -11.65 11.38
C ASP A 91 4.15 -11.13 11.68
N GLU A 92 5.02 -11.02 10.67
CA GLU A 92 6.36 -10.43 10.79
C GLU A 92 6.32 -8.97 11.28
N MET A 93 5.29 -8.21 10.90
CA MET A 93 5.04 -6.85 11.38
C MET A 93 4.44 -6.80 12.79
N GLY A 94 4.21 -7.95 13.43
CA GLY A 94 3.67 -8.08 14.79
C GLY A 94 2.14 -8.00 14.88
N PHE A 95 1.43 -8.14 13.75
CA PHE A 95 -0.02 -8.30 13.78
C PHE A 95 -0.39 -9.73 14.12
N SER A 96 -1.39 -9.88 14.97
CA SER A 96 -2.00 -11.17 15.30
C SER A 96 -3.36 -11.29 14.63
N VAL A 97 -3.63 -12.41 13.98
CA VAL A 97 -4.91 -12.68 13.32
C VAL A 97 -6.03 -12.73 14.38
N VAL A 98 -7.08 -11.95 14.17
CA VAL A 98 -8.30 -11.93 14.97
C VAL A 98 -9.33 -12.89 14.41
N PHE A 99 -9.48 -12.89 13.08
CA PHE A 99 -10.42 -13.75 12.36
C PHE A 99 -9.94 -13.97 10.93
N GLU A 100 -10.09 -15.19 10.44
CA GLU A 100 -9.83 -15.56 9.04
C GLU A 100 -10.91 -16.54 8.58
N CYS A 101 -11.36 -16.38 7.33
CA CYS A 101 -12.36 -17.28 6.74
C CYS A 101 -12.25 -17.32 5.22
N GLN A 102 -12.99 -18.26 4.62
CA GLN A 102 -13.10 -18.46 3.18
C GLN A 102 -14.57 -18.69 2.78
N ASP A 103 -15.02 -17.99 1.74
CA ASP A 103 -16.30 -18.20 1.02
C ASP A 103 -17.51 -18.46 1.95
N ALA A 104 -18.13 -19.63 1.80
CA ALA A 104 -19.24 -20.08 2.62
C ALA A 104 -18.90 -20.16 4.12
N GLY A 105 -17.62 -20.41 4.47
CA GLY A 105 -17.15 -20.42 5.86
C GLY A 105 -17.16 -19.02 6.49
N CYS A 106 -17.15 -17.96 5.70
CA CYS A 106 -17.37 -16.59 6.19
C CYS A 106 -18.86 -16.30 6.48
N GLY A 107 -19.78 -17.01 5.84
CA GLY A 107 -21.20 -16.70 5.75
C GLY A 107 -21.65 -16.25 4.36
N GLY A 108 -20.79 -16.44 3.35
CA GLY A 108 -21.10 -16.25 1.93
C GLY A 108 -21.61 -14.84 1.58
N PHE A 109 -22.78 -14.78 0.95
CA PHE A 109 -23.42 -13.55 0.51
C PHE A 109 -23.62 -12.54 1.64
N ASP A 110 -24.16 -12.96 2.77
CA ASP A 110 -24.49 -12.06 3.88
C ASP A 110 -23.23 -11.45 4.51
N PHE A 111 -22.15 -12.21 4.62
CA PHE A 111 -20.85 -11.70 5.03
C PHE A 111 -20.34 -10.63 4.05
N ARG A 112 -20.37 -10.94 2.73
CA ARG A 112 -19.88 -10.01 1.70
C ARG A 112 -20.59 -8.66 1.74
N PHE A 113 -21.90 -8.65 1.99
CA PHE A 113 -22.71 -7.43 2.07
C PHE A 113 -22.72 -6.81 3.49
N GLY A 114 -22.28 -7.56 4.50
CA GLY A 114 -22.07 -7.06 5.85
C GLY A 114 -20.75 -6.29 6.04
N VAL A 115 -19.75 -6.50 5.17
CA VAL A 115 -18.47 -5.80 5.22
C VAL A 115 -18.44 -4.61 4.25
N GLN A 116 -17.66 -3.58 4.61
CA GLN A 116 -17.47 -2.41 3.76
C GLN A 116 -16.49 -2.76 2.62
N VAL A 117 -16.94 -2.64 1.39
CA VAL A 117 -16.11 -2.93 0.20
C VAL A 117 -16.16 -1.76 -0.77
N ILE A 118 -15.00 -1.39 -1.31
CA ILE A 118 -14.87 -0.43 -2.40
C ILE A 118 -15.65 -0.97 -3.61
N SER A 119 -16.40 -0.10 -4.28
CA SER A 119 -17.26 -0.50 -5.38
C SER A 119 -16.46 -0.97 -6.61
N ALA A 120 -17.07 -1.79 -7.45
CA ALA A 120 -16.54 -2.07 -8.77
C ALA A 120 -16.47 -0.78 -9.62
N PRO A 121 -15.50 -0.65 -10.53
CA PRO A 121 -14.57 -1.67 -10.99
C PRO A 121 -13.29 -1.82 -10.15
N GLU A 122 -13.06 -0.98 -9.16
CA GLU A 122 -11.81 -0.91 -8.39
C GLU A 122 -11.59 -2.17 -7.55
N MET A 123 -12.67 -2.71 -6.96
CA MET A 123 -12.66 -3.96 -6.22
C MET A 123 -13.76 -4.89 -6.72
N PHE A 124 -13.39 -6.11 -7.05
CA PHE A 124 -14.32 -7.17 -7.43
C PHE A 124 -14.31 -8.28 -6.38
N VAL A 125 -15.47 -8.82 -6.03
CA VAL A 125 -15.60 -9.95 -5.10
C VAL A 125 -16.48 -11.04 -5.71
N ASP A 126 -15.87 -12.18 -6.00
CA ASP A 126 -16.59 -13.41 -6.31
C ASP A 126 -17.12 -14.01 -5.00
N LEU A 127 -18.43 -14.26 -4.93
CA LEU A 127 -19.08 -14.80 -3.73
C LEU A 127 -18.68 -16.24 -3.41
N PHE A 128 -18.10 -16.94 -4.38
CA PHE A 128 -17.70 -18.34 -4.27
C PHE A 128 -16.17 -18.54 -4.24
N ASP A 129 -15.40 -17.45 -4.41
CA ASP A 129 -13.94 -17.51 -4.36
C ASP A 129 -13.38 -16.22 -3.74
N PHE A 130 -13.59 -16.05 -2.45
CA PHE A 130 -12.98 -14.98 -1.68
C PHE A 130 -12.43 -15.48 -0.34
N ARG A 131 -11.49 -14.72 0.22
CA ARG A 131 -10.95 -14.91 1.56
C ARG A 131 -10.97 -13.60 2.30
N PHE A 132 -11.18 -13.69 3.60
CA PHE A 132 -11.15 -12.54 4.48
C PHE A 132 -10.22 -12.81 5.66
N LEU A 133 -9.50 -11.78 6.08
CA LEU A 133 -8.68 -11.77 7.28
C LEU A 133 -8.84 -10.44 7.99
N SER A 134 -8.96 -10.48 9.33
CA SER A 134 -8.76 -9.33 10.19
C SER A 134 -7.62 -9.61 11.17
N ALA A 135 -6.80 -8.61 11.44
CA ALA A 135 -5.64 -8.71 12.31
C ALA A 135 -5.51 -7.45 13.17
N ARG A 136 -4.77 -7.57 14.26
CA ARG A 136 -4.53 -6.49 15.23
C ARG A 136 -3.08 -6.48 15.68
N ARG A 137 -2.53 -5.27 15.87
CA ARG A 137 -1.24 -5.02 16.51
C ARG A 137 -1.40 -4.03 17.66
N GLY A 138 -0.59 -4.14 18.70
CA GLY A 138 -0.61 -3.19 19.82
C GLY A 138 -1.84 -3.28 20.73
N THR A 139 -1.96 -2.36 21.67
CA THR A 139 -3.04 -2.29 22.67
C THR A 139 -3.43 -0.85 22.98
N GLY A 140 -4.64 -0.65 23.52
CA GLY A 140 -5.13 0.69 23.91
C GLY A 140 -5.21 1.64 22.72
N GLU A 141 -4.86 2.90 22.94
CA GLU A 141 -4.90 3.97 21.92
C GLU A 141 -3.85 3.82 20.81
N GLN A 142 -2.86 2.96 21.02
CA GLN A 142 -1.83 2.64 20.01
C GLN A 142 -2.15 1.34 19.23
N ALA A 143 -3.37 0.81 19.38
CA ALA A 143 -3.77 -0.38 18.64
C ALA A 143 -3.98 -0.04 17.16
N GLU A 144 -3.50 -0.93 16.31
CA GLU A 144 -3.69 -0.88 14.86
C GLU A 144 -4.46 -2.12 14.41
N TYR A 145 -5.27 -1.95 13.40
CA TYR A 145 -6.08 -3.02 12.84
C TYR A 145 -5.95 -3.04 11.34
N VAL A 146 -5.87 -4.23 10.78
CA VAL A 146 -5.84 -4.45 9.33
C VAL A 146 -6.92 -5.46 8.96
N THR A 147 -7.64 -5.21 7.88
CA THR A 147 -8.42 -6.25 7.22
C THR A 147 -7.95 -6.42 5.77
N LEU A 148 -7.97 -7.66 5.32
CA LEU A 148 -7.73 -8.06 3.94
C LEU A 148 -8.96 -8.80 3.43
N LEU A 149 -9.50 -8.35 2.30
CA LEU A 149 -10.49 -9.07 1.51
C LEU A 149 -9.85 -9.40 0.17
N VAL A 150 -9.64 -10.68 -0.09
CA VAL A 150 -9.00 -11.18 -1.31
C VAL A 150 -10.03 -11.91 -2.13
N SER A 151 -10.09 -11.61 -3.43
CA SER A 151 -10.95 -12.30 -4.38
C SER A 151 -10.30 -12.33 -5.76
N ARG A 152 -10.98 -12.91 -6.75
CA ARG A 152 -10.52 -12.93 -8.13
C ARG A 152 -11.65 -12.93 -9.14
N SER A 153 -11.31 -12.54 -10.37
CA SER A 153 -12.19 -12.66 -11.53
C SER A 153 -11.37 -13.16 -12.73
N GLY A 154 -11.60 -14.37 -13.16
CA GLY A 154 -10.76 -15.03 -14.17
C GLY A 154 -9.31 -15.17 -13.68
N ASN A 155 -8.36 -14.57 -14.40
CA ASN A 155 -6.93 -14.59 -14.06
C ASN A 155 -6.49 -13.37 -13.23
N THR A 156 -7.39 -12.45 -12.93
CA THR A 156 -7.09 -11.22 -12.19
C THR A 156 -7.44 -11.40 -10.71
N GLY A 157 -6.50 -11.13 -9.84
CA GLY A 157 -6.69 -11.06 -8.39
C GLY A 157 -7.09 -9.65 -7.94
N TYR A 158 -7.82 -9.58 -6.84
CA TYR A 158 -8.22 -8.33 -6.20
C TYR A 158 -7.97 -8.42 -4.70
N VAL A 159 -7.39 -7.36 -4.15
CA VAL A 159 -7.16 -7.24 -2.71
C VAL A 159 -7.70 -5.90 -2.25
N GLN A 160 -8.61 -5.92 -1.28
CA GLN A 160 -8.92 -4.73 -0.51
C GLN A 160 -8.21 -4.82 0.83
N LEU A 161 -7.46 -3.78 1.17
CA LEU A 161 -6.87 -3.56 2.48
C LEU A 161 -7.57 -2.41 3.16
N VAL A 162 -7.93 -2.60 4.44
CA VAL A 162 -8.33 -1.49 5.32
C VAL A 162 -7.36 -1.48 6.49
N HIS A 163 -6.73 -0.34 6.72
CA HIS A 163 -5.90 -0.08 7.89
C HIS A 163 -6.57 0.96 8.77
N VAL A 164 -6.65 0.68 10.07
CA VAL A 164 -7.12 1.62 11.09
C VAL A 164 -6.03 1.74 12.12
N GLY A 165 -5.51 2.93 12.30
CA GLY A 165 -4.41 3.22 13.22
C GLY A 165 -4.61 4.52 13.99
N PRO A 166 -3.72 4.83 14.96
CA PRO A 166 -3.73 6.12 15.65
C PRO A 166 -3.67 7.28 14.66
N GLU A 167 -4.33 8.38 14.97
CA GLU A 167 -4.36 9.58 14.10
C GLU A 167 -2.97 10.15 13.80
N THR A 168 -2.02 9.90 14.70
CA THR A 168 -0.63 10.35 14.59
C THR A 168 0.29 9.33 13.94
N ALA A 169 -0.20 8.13 13.64
CA ALA A 169 0.60 7.10 12.97
C ALA A 169 0.58 7.32 11.45
N GLU A 170 1.71 7.07 10.82
CA GLU A 170 1.72 6.95 9.36
C GLU A 170 0.86 5.75 8.93
N PRO A 171 0.09 5.87 7.84
CA PRO A 171 -0.63 4.75 7.27
C PRO A 171 0.32 3.57 7.01
N LEU A 172 -0.17 2.33 7.16
CA LEU A 172 0.61 1.14 6.80
C LEU A 172 1.09 1.28 5.34
N PRO A 173 2.40 1.34 5.10
CA PRO A 173 2.90 1.44 3.74
C PRO A 173 2.64 0.11 3.01
N VAL A 174 2.14 0.21 1.77
CA VAL A 174 1.82 -0.94 0.91
C VAL A 174 2.37 -0.70 -0.47
N ALA A 175 3.13 -1.65 -1.01
CA ALA A 175 3.68 -1.59 -2.35
C ALA A 175 3.41 -2.86 -3.17
N PRO A 176 3.48 -2.79 -4.51
CA PRO A 176 3.54 -3.97 -5.36
C PRO A 176 4.80 -4.80 -5.07
N ALA A 177 4.69 -6.13 -5.14
CA ALA A 177 5.88 -6.99 -5.02
C ALA A 177 6.87 -6.70 -6.15
N GLY A 178 8.13 -6.52 -5.78
CA GLY A 178 9.20 -6.25 -6.75
C GLY A 178 9.45 -4.78 -7.07
N VAL A 179 8.63 -3.87 -6.55
CA VAL A 179 9.02 -2.46 -6.49
C VAL A 179 9.73 -2.28 -5.15
N ALA A 180 11.06 -2.29 -5.19
CA ALA A 180 11.83 -1.76 -4.06
C ALA A 180 11.25 -0.39 -3.69
N PRO A 181 11.22 0.02 -2.38
CA PRO A 181 10.84 1.38 -2.02
C PRO A 181 11.52 2.30 -3.01
N ALA A 182 10.76 3.24 -3.60
CA ALA A 182 11.28 4.11 -4.63
C ALA A 182 12.64 4.63 -4.14
N PRO A 183 13.75 4.28 -4.76
CA PRO A 183 15.03 4.78 -4.31
C PRO A 183 14.91 6.29 -4.38
N ASP A 184 15.46 6.99 -3.40
CA ASP A 184 15.62 8.44 -3.46
C ASP A 184 15.88 8.81 -4.92
N ALA A 185 15.14 9.79 -5.48
CA ALA A 185 15.10 10.11 -6.90
C ALA A 185 16.48 10.61 -7.39
N THR A 186 17.47 9.73 -7.26
CA THR A 186 18.84 9.98 -7.73
C THR A 186 18.94 9.58 -9.20
N GLU A 187 19.76 10.28 -9.94
CA GLU A 187 20.04 9.98 -11.36
C GLU A 187 20.36 8.49 -11.57
N THR A 188 21.08 7.87 -10.64
CA THR A 188 21.46 6.44 -10.69
C THR A 188 20.26 5.53 -10.55
N ALA A 189 19.26 5.90 -9.73
CA ALA A 189 18.07 5.10 -9.50
C ALA A 189 17.12 5.15 -10.70
N VAL A 190 16.89 6.32 -11.28
CA VAL A 190 16.09 6.51 -12.50
C VAL A 190 16.72 5.75 -13.66
N ALA A 191 18.05 5.88 -13.86
CA ALA A 191 18.77 5.17 -14.90
C ALA A 191 18.64 3.65 -14.76
N ARG A 192 18.84 3.12 -13.54
CA ARG A 192 18.72 1.69 -13.26
C ARG A 192 17.31 1.18 -13.56
N ALA A 193 16.26 1.86 -13.07
CA ALA A 193 14.88 1.46 -13.31
C ALA A 193 14.57 1.40 -14.80
N LEU A 194 14.97 2.41 -15.59
CA LEU A 194 14.74 2.43 -17.03
C LEU A 194 15.50 1.32 -17.77
N GLU A 195 16.69 0.95 -17.31
CA GLU A 195 17.51 -0.08 -17.96
C GLU A 195 17.09 -1.51 -17.54
N GLU A 196 16.70 -1.73 -16.29
CA GLU A 196 16.35 -3.05 -15.78
C GLU A 196 14.88 -3.42 -16.03
N THR A 197 13.95 -2.47 -15.84
CA THR A 197 12.51 -2.71 -15.92
C THR A 197 11.82 -2.04 -17.12
N GLY A 198 12.50 -1.12 -17.80
CA GLY A 198 11.96 -0.38 -18.93
C GLY A 198 11.01 0.75 -18.55
N HIS A 199 10.76 0.99 -17.28
CA HIS A 199 9.90 2.07 -16.79
C HIS A 199 10.35 2.59 -15.43
N VAL A 200 9.92 3.81 -15.08
CA VAL A 200 10.12 4.42 -13.76
C VAL A 200 8.91 5.26 -13.40
N ILE A 201 8.52 5.24 -12.12
CA ILE A 201 7.45 6.09 -11.60
C ILE A 201 8.09 7.34 -11.02
N LEU A 202 7.63 8.52 -11.50
CA LEU A 202 8.06 9.82 -11.00
C LEU A 202 7.14 10.21 -9.83
N SER A 203 7.45 9.72 -8.63
CA SER A 203 6.56 9.76 -7.47
C SER A 203 6.48 11.13 -6.77
N ASP A 204 7.41 12.03 -7.06
CA ASP A 204 7.45 13.41 -6.56
C ASP A 204 6.59 14.39 -7.39
N LEU A 205 5.95 13.91 -8.48
CA LEU A 205 5.07 14.71 -9.32
C LEU A 205 3.64 14.64 -8.80
N ASP A 206 3.28 15.53 -7.90
CA ASP A 206 1.91 15.62 -7.39
C ASP A 206 1.07 16.65 -8.18
N PHE A 207 -0.03 16.17 -8.74
CA PHE A 207 -1.01 17.00 -9.42
C PHE A 207 -2.24 17.15 -8.51
N GLY A 208 -2.59 18.35 -8.15
CA GLY A 208 -3.86 18.61 -7.46
C GLY A 208 -5.06 18.03 -8.22
N THR A 209 -6.17 17.81 -7.52
CA THR A 209 -7.40 17.23 -8.10
C THR A 209 -7.85 18.03 -9.33
N GLY A 210 -7.90 17.37 -10.50
CA GLY A 210 -8.25 17.99 -11.78
C GLY A 210 -7.21 18.96 -12.35
N ALA A 211 -6.07 19.14 -11.69
CA ALA A 211 -5.00 20.02 -12.17
C ALA A 211 -4.17 19.36 -13.28
N THR A 212 -3.69 20.19 -14.19
CA THR A 212 -2.77 19.82 -15.29
C THR A 212 -1.37 20.38 -15.09
N ALA A 213 -1.20 21.31 -14.16
CA ALA A 213 0.09 21.88 -13.81
C ALA A 213 0.63 21.25 -12.53
N LEU A 214 1.93 21.03 -12.51
CA LEU A 214 2.67 20.67 -11.30
C LEU A 214 2.73 21.88 -10.35
N GLY A 215 2.77 21.62 -9.05
CA GLY A 215 2.99 22.65 -8.04
C GLY A 215 4.39 23.28 -8.14
N ASP A 216 4.68 24.21 -7.24
CA ASP A 216 6.00 24.81 -7.11
C ASP A 216 6.94 23.81 -6.40
N GLY A 217 8.02 23.38 -7.05
CA GLY A 217 8.98 22.51 -6.39
C GLY A 217 10.28 22.34 -7.16
N PRO A 218 11.33 21.85 -6.54
CA PRO A 218 12.28 21.01 -7.22
C PRO A 218 11.64 19.63 -7.41
N PHE A 219 11.64 19.09 -8.63
CA PHE A 219 11.19 17.73 -8.93
C PHE A 219 12.42 16.88 -9.25
N GLU A 220 12.95 16.23 -8.22
CA GLU A 220 14.21 15.46 -8.31
C GLU A 220 14.13 14.34 -9.35
N SER A 221 12.96 13.70 -9.49
CA SER A 221 12.75 12.65 -10.49
C SER A 221 12.79 13.16 -11.92
N LEU A 222 12.26 14.36 -12.19
CA LEU A 222 12.35 14.99 -13.52
C LEU A 222 13.77 15.43 -13.85
N GLU A 223 14.51 15.96 -12.87
CA GLU A 223 15.91 16.33 -13.05
C GLU A 223 16.76 15.09 -13.34
N ALA A 224 16.55 14.00 -12.61
CA ALA A 224 17.22 12.72 -12.80
C ALA A 224 16.90 12.14 -14.19
N LEU A 225 15.64 12.17 -14.63
CA LEU A 225 15.24 11.73 -15.96
C LEU A 225 15.87 12.59 -17.05
N ALA A 226 15.89 13.91 -16.87
CA ALA A 226 16.50 14.83 -17.84
C ALA A 226 18.02 14.61 -17.95
N ASN A 227 18.71 14.32 -16.83
CA ASN A 227 20.12 13.96 -16.81
C ASN A 227 20.37 12.63 -17.53
N TYR A 228 19.54 11.62 -17.26
CA TYR A 228 19.62 10.33 -17.95
C TYR A 228 19.51 10.50 -19.46
N LEU A 229 18.51 11.24 -19.95
CA LEU A 229 18.30 11.45 -21.40
C LEU A 229 19.44 12.27 -22.04
N ARG A 230 20.00 13.25 -21.33
CA ARG A 230 21.18 14.00 -21.82
C ARG A 230 22.41 13.11 -21.98
N ASN A 231 22.60 12.15 -21.08
CA ASN A 231 23.71 11.19 -21.11
C ASN A 231 23.45 10.02 -22.08
N ASN A 232 22.20 9.84 -22.54
CA ASN A 232 21.77 8.76 -23.45
C ASN A 232 20.96 9.30 -24.61
N PRO A 233 21.57 10.06 -25.58
CA PRO A 233 20.84 10.80 -26.61
C PRO A 233 20.08 9.92 -27.62
N ASP A 234 20.42 8.62 -27.71
CA ASP A 234 19.74 7.65 -28.55
C ASP A 234 18.50 7.03 -27.90
N ARG A 235 18.29 7.27 -26.61
CA ARG A 235 17.14 6.76 -25.87
C ARG A 235 15.93 7.67 -26.04
N ARG A 236 14.76 7.05 -26.07
CA ARG A 236 13.46 7.73 -26.08
C ARG A 236 12.61 7.19 -24.96
N VAL A 237 11.93 8.07 -24.25
CA VAL A 237 10.96 7.71 -23.21
C VAL A 237 9.58 8.24 -23.59
N ALA A 238 8.55 7.53 -23.21
CA ALA A 238 7.17 8.00 -23.24
C ALA A 238 6.77 8.42 -21.83
N LEU A 239 6.31 9.65 -21.67
CA LEU A 239 5.68 10.09 -20.42
C LEU A 239 4.22 9.67 -20.45
N VAL A 240 3.76 9.03 -19.38
CA VAL A 240 2.38 8.57 -19.23
C VAL A 240 1.78 9.24 -18.00
N GLY A 241 0.82 10.14 -18.22
CA GLY A 241 0.06 10.72 -17.14
C GLY A 241 -1.04 9.76 -16.68
N HIS A 242 -1.25 9.67 -15.39
CA HIS A 242 -2.35 8.88 -14.81
C HIS A 242 -3.40 9.82 -14.21
N THR A 243 -4.66 9.37 -14.23
CA THR A 243 -5.78 10.00 -13.54
C THR A 243 -6.45 8.95 -12.66
N ASP A 244 -7.21 9.40 -11.68
CA ASP A 244 -8.14 8.52 -10.96
C ASP A 244 -9.26 8.02 -11.91
N SER A 245 -10.04 7.05 -11.43
CA SER A 245 -11.17 6.50 -12.18
C SER A 245 -12.45 7.33 -12.04
N VAL A 246 -12.39 8.48 -11.38
CA VAL A 246 -13.55 9.35 -11.16
C VAL A 246 -13.76 10.24 -12.38
N GLY A 247 -14.95 10.18 -12.97
CA GLY A 247 -15.32 11.01 -14.12
C GLY A 247 -15.52 10.20 -15.41
N ARG A 248 -15.61 10.93 -16.53
CA ARG A 248 -15.79 10.32 -17.86
C ARG A 248 -14.46 9.91 -18.46
N LEU A 249 -14.43 8.77 -19.14
CA LEU A 249 -13.22 8.22 -19.76
C LEU A 249 -12.53 9.24 -20.68
N GLU A 250 -13.30 9.96 -21.51
CA GLU A 250 -12.74 10.95 -22.44
C GLU A 250 -12.07 12.11 -21.70
N ALA A 251 -12.70 12.60 -20.62
CA ALA A 251 -12.14 13.68 -19.81
C ALA A 251 -10.87 13.25 -19.09
N ASN A 252 -10.84 12.02 -18.57
CA ASN A 252 -9.69 11.44 -17.91
C ASN A 252 -8.54 11.19 -18.91
N THR A 253 -8.84 10.73 -20.12
CA THR A 253 -7.83 10.56 -21.18
C THR A 253 -7.21 11.90 -21.55
N GLU A 254 -8.02 12.95 -21.72
CA GLU A 254 -7.53 14.30 -22.02
C GLU A 254 -6.68 14.88 -20.87
N LEU A 255 -7.12 14.66 -19.62
CA LEU A 255 -6.37 15.09 -18.43
C LEU A 255 -5.03 14.36 -18.32
N SER A 256 -5.00 13.04 -18.54
CA SER A 256 -3.79 12.22 -18.58
C SER A 256 -2.79 12.72 -19.63
N GLN A 257 -3.26 12.99 -20.84
CA GLN A 257 -2.43 13.54 -21.92
C GLN A 257 -1.84 14.92 -21.59
N ARG A 258 -2.65 15.79 -20.97
CA ARG A 258 -2.16 17.12 -20.57
C ARG A 258 -1.16 17.06 -19.41
N ARG A 259 -1.28 16.08 -18.51
CA ARG A 259 -0.30 15.87 -17.42
C ARG A 259 1.03 15.34 -17.94
N ALA A 260 1.01 14.59 -19.04
CA ALA A 260 2.21 14.05 -19.68
C ALA A 260 2.91 15.04 -20.63
N ALA A 261 2.29 16.16 -20.98
CA ALA A 261 2.80 17.17 -21.90
C ALA A 261 3.53 18.31 -21.20
#